data_79356eeccfd7181a588d47d083d80851
#
_entry.id   79356eeccfd7181a588d47d083d80851
#
_cell.length_a   1.000
_cell.length_b   1.000
_cell.length_c   1.000
_cell.angle_alpha   90.00
_cell.angle_beta   90.00
_cell.angle_gamma   90.00
#
_symmetry.space_group_name_H-M   'P 1'
#
loop_
_entity.id
_entity.type
_entity.pdbx_description
1 polymer ?
#
loop_
_entity_poly.entity_id
_entity_poly.type
_entity_poly.pdbx_seq_one_letter_code
_entity_poly.pdbx_strand_id
1 'polypeptide(L)'
;MELSLFARRFGGDSGVIDLMRDLGEAVSIHPDMIMMGGGNPGRVPAAERLYRKRLGALLDDPALAHAILGVYQSPRGDERFRAALARMLRAECGWEVGAQNIAVANGSQSAFFVLFNLFAGEFDGGRCKHILLPLVPEYIGYREVGLSDGMFHAGRPAIERLPEQLFKYGVDFERLAPDAATGAICVSRPTNPTGNVLGDAEIARLDALARAHGIPLIIDGAYGTPFPHMLFTDATPHWNDNTVVVLSLSKLGLPGLRTGIVVAREEIVAAFARANTILSLACGNTGPALATALLDHGELLPLAREHIAPFYRDRATRALDALRHEIAGLPCRIHKAEGAMFLWLWCEGIPGGSHALYQRLKQRGVLVVPGRDFFPGLIEPWEHRDECLRLSYAQDEERVRAGIAIIGDELRRSYGG
;
A
#
# COMPACT_ATOMS: atom_id res chain seq x y z
N MET A 1 -27.54 3.15 23.04
CA MET A 1 -26.68 2.05 23.52
C MET A 1 -25.30 2.64 23.80
N GLU A 2 -24.75 2.41 24.96
CA GLU A 2 -23.38 2.84 25.27
C GLU A 2 -22.40 1.86 24.65
N LEU A 3 -21.34 2.39 23.99
CA LEU A 3 -20.29 1.59 23.35
C LEU A 3 -18.96 1.76 24.12
N SER A 4 -18.13 0.73 24.08
CA SER A 4 -16.79 0.74 24.69
C SER A 4 -15.88 1.81 24.05
N LEU A 5 -14.77 2.11 24.73
CA LEU A 5 -13.72 2.99 24.17
C LEU A 5 -13.18 2.45 22.84
N PHE A 6 -13.02 1.11 22.75
CA PHE A 6 -12.63 0.44 21.53
C PHE A 6 -13.61 0.74 20.38
N ALA A 7 -14.91 0.57 20.62
CA ALA A 7 -15.92 0.83 19.58
C ALA A 7 -15.98 2.30 19.19
N ARG A 8 -15.80 3.24 20.13
CA ARG A 8 -15.71 4.68 19.85
C ARG A 8 -14.49 5.01 19.00
N ARG A 9 -13.35 4.36 19.26
CA ARG A 9 -12.12 4.55 18.49
C ARG A 9 -12.27 4.13 17.03
N PHE A 10 -12.87 2.97 16.76
CA PHE A 10 -13.04 2.43 15.42
C PHE A 10 -14.38 2.83 14.76
N GLY A 11 -15.27 3.50 15.46
CA GLY A 11 -16.59 3.96 14.96
C GLY A 11 -16.65 5.45 14.64
N GLY A 12 -15.56 6.20 14.76
CA GLY A 12 -15.47 7.59 14.41
C GLY A 12 -15.31 7.84 12.90
N ASP A 13 -15.42 9.09 12.49
CA ASP A 13 -15.14 9.51 11.11
C ASP A 13 -13.68 9.19 10.76
N SER A 14 -13.49 8.50 9.64
CA SER A 14 -12.18 8.05 9.16
C SER A 14 -12.10 8.18 7.65
N GLY A 15 -10.98 8.69 7.15
CA GLY A 15 -10.76 8.83 5.70
C GLY A 15 -10.91 7.50 4.94
N VAL A 16 -10.57 6.35 5.57
CA VAL A 16 -10.80 5.03 4.96
C VAL A 16 -12.27 4.66 4.93
N ILE A 17 -13.02 4.91 6.02
CA ILE A 17 -14.46 4.62 6.09
C ILE A 17 -15.23 5.50 5.10
N ASP A 18 -14.91 6.80 5.07
CA ASP A 18 -15.52 7.74 4.12
C ASP A 18 -15.23 7.36 2.67
N LEU A 19 -13.98 7.00 2.36
CA LEU A 19 -13.60 6.51 1.04
C LEU A 19 -14.37 5.24 0.68
N MET A 20 -14.47 4.27 1.58
CA MET A 20 -15.18 3.00 1.31
C MET A 20 -16.69 3.20 1.17
N ARG A 21 -17.27 4.12 1.95
CA ARG A 21 -18.67 4.53 1.82
C ARG A 21 -18.90 5.18 0.46
N ASP A 22 -18.10 6.17 0.11
CA ASP A 22 -18.20 6.88 -1.17
C ASP A 22 -18.02 5.95 -2.37
N LEU A 23 -17.08 5.00 -2.29
CA LEU A 23 -16.89 3.98 -3.33
C LEU A 23 -18.10 3.06 -3.45
N GLY A 24 -18.72 2.66 -2.33
CA GLY A 24 -19.93 1.82 -2.32
C GLY A 24 -21.17 2.56 -2.83
N GLU A 25 -21.39 3.78 -2.36
CA GLU A 25 -22.54 4.60 -2.75
C GLU A 25 -22.44 5.09 -4.21
N ALA A 26 -21.25 5.47 -4.67
CA ALA A 26 -21.04 5.97 -6.02
C ALA A 26 -21.47 4.98 -7.09
N VAL A 27 -21.18 3.70 -6.89
CA VAL A 27 -21.59 2.64 -7.84
C VAL A 27 -23.11 2.44 -7.88
N SER A 28 -23.79 2.63 -6.74
CA SER A 28 -25.25 2.45 -6.65
C SER A 28 -26.03 3.66 -7.15
N ILE A 29 -25.51 4.88 -6.98
CA ILE A 29 -26.22 6.14 -7.31
C ILE A 29 -25.90 6.58 -8.76
N HIS A 30 -24.67 6.37 -9.20
CA HIS A 30 -24.19 6.78 -10.53
C HIS A 30 -23.41 5.64 -11.20
N PRO A 31 -24.09 4.75 -11.95
CA PRO A 31 -23.45 3.62 -12.65
C PRO A 31 -22.32 4.04 -13.60
N ASP A 32 -22.40 5.23 -14.15
CA ASP A 32 -21.42 5.78 -15.09
C ASP A 32 -20.24 6.54 -14.42
N MET A 33 -20.22 6.62 -13.08
CA MET A 33 -19.16 7.32 -12.36
C MET A 33 -17.77 6.75 -12.68
N ILE A 34 -16.83 7.64 -12.99
CA ILE A 34 -15.43 7.28 -13.28
C ILE A 34 -14.70 7.11 -11.95
N MET A 35 -14.37 5.87 -11.62
CA MET A 35 -13.84 5.47 -10.31
C MET A 35 -12.31 5.59 -10.25
N MET A 36 -11.78 6.81 -10.15
CA MET A 36 -10.33 7.05 -10.01
C MET A 36 -9.87 7.13 -8.54
N GLY A 37 -10.78 6.90 -7.59
CA GLY A 37 -10.46 6.85 -6.14
C GLY A 37 -10.18 5.44 -5.61
N GLY A 38 -10.53 4.39 -6.37
CA GLY A 38 -10.45 3.01 -5.91
C GLY A 38 -9.03 2.44 -5.79
N GLY A 39 -8.90 1.42 -4.93
CA GLY A 39 -7.66 0.65 -4.73
C GLY A 39 -7.67 -0.74 -5.38
N ASN A 40 -8.70 -1.07 -6.17
CA ASN A 40 -8.76 -2.35 -6.87
C ASN A 40 -7.74 -2.38 -8.02
N PRO A 41 -7.01 -3.50 -8.19
CA PRO A 41 -6.12 -3.68 -9.32
C PRO A 41 -6.91 -3.75 -10.63
N GLY A 42 -6.26 -3.34 -11.72
CA GLY A 42 -6.76 -3.52 -13.08
C GLY A 42 -6.79 -4.99 -13.48
N ARG A 43 -7.62 -5.32 -14.45
CA ARG A 43 -7.73 -6.66 -15.00
C ARG A 43 -6.58 -6.92 -15.97
N VAL A 44 -5.73 -7.90 -15.66
CA VAL A 44 -4.64 -8.38 -16.51
C VAL A 44 -5.02 -9.73 -17.10
N PRO A 45 -5.42 -9.81 -18.38
CA PRO A 45 -5.99 -11.04 -18.95
C PRO A 45 -5.08 -12.26 -18.84
N ALA A 46 -3.75 -12.09 -18.95
CA ALA A 46 -2.78 -13.17 -18.78
C ALA A 46 -2.81 -13.74 -17.35
N ALA A 47 -2.89 -12.86 -16.35
CA ALA A 47 -2.99 -13.24 -14.95
C ALA A 47 -4.31 -14.00 -14.67
N GLU A 48 -5.45 -13.47 -15.13
CA GLU A 48 -6.76 -14.10 -14.94
C GLU A 48 -6.82 -15.52 -15.54
N ARG A 49 -6.24 -15.70 -16.75
CA ARG A 49 -6.17 -17.04 -17.38
C ARG A 49 -5.32 -18.01 -16.56
N LEU A 50 -4.18 -17.55 -16.08
CA LEU A 50 -3.26 -18.37 -15.29
C LEU A 50 -3.88 -18.76 -13.94
N TYR A 51 -4.50 -17.81 -13.23
CA TYR A 51 -5.17 -18.08 -11.96
C TYR A 51 -6.32 -19.08 -12.11
N ARG A 52 -7.16 -18.94 -13.15
CA ARG A 52 -8.23 -19.88 -13.44
C ARG A 52 -7.71 -21.30 -13.69
N LYS A 53 -6.64 -21.41 -14.49
CA LYS A 53 -5.99 -22.70 -14.77
C LYS A 53 -5.47 -23.37 -13.49
N ARG A 54 -4.71 -22.62 -12.67
CA ARG A 54 -4.08 -23.18 -11.47
C ARG A 54 -5.08 -23.48 -10.37
N LEU A 55 -6.03 -22.58 -10.14
CA LEU A 55 -7.08 -22.79 -9.14
C LEU A 55 -8.00 -23.96 -9.54
N GLY A 56 -8.36 -24.08 -10.82
CA GLY A 56 -9.09 -25.23 -11.33
C GLY A 56 -8.39 -26.54 -11.03
N ALA A 57 -7.11 -26.67 -11.41
CA ALA A 57 -6.33 -27.87 -11.14
C ALA A 57 -6.21 -28.22 -9.64
N LEU A 58 -6.14 -27.22 -8.75
CA LEU A 58 -6.14 -27.45 -7.30
C LEU A 58 -7.48 -27.97 -6.78
N LEU A 59 -8.60 -27.54 -7.36
CA LEU A 59 -9.94 -27.94 -6.94
C LEU A 59 -10.40 -29.25 -7.59
N ASP A 60 -9.83 -29.62 -8.73
CA ASP A 60 -10.08 -30.91 -9.41
C ASP A 60 -9.45 -32.10 -8.66
N ASP A 61 -8.43 -31.85 -7.81
CA ASP A 61 -7.88 -32.86 -6.90
C ASP A 61 -8.65 -32.85 -5.57
N PRO A 62 -9.42 -33.90 -5.23
CA PRO A 62 -10.24 -33.92 -4.02
C PRO A 62 -9.43 -33.75 -2.71
N ALA A 63 -8.21 -34.27 -2.65
CA ALA A 63 -7.36 -34.16 -1.45
C ALA A 63 -6.84 -32.73 -1.27
N LEU A 64 -6.41 -32.08 -2.35
CA LEU A 64 -6.01 -30.67 -2.34
C LEU A 64 -7.20 -29.76 -2.06
N ALA A 65 -8.33 -29.98 -2.68
CA ALA A 65 -9.56 -29.22 -2.44
C ALA A 65 -9.98 -29.29 -0.95
N HIS A 66 -9.94 -30.49 -0.35
CA HIS A 66 -10.21 -30.65 1.08
C HIS A 66 -9.19 -29.89 1.95
N ALA A 67 -7.89 -30.01 1.65
CA ALA A 67 -6.85 -29.29 2.39
C ALA A 67 -6.98 -27.77 2.30
N ILE A 68 -7.47 -27.26 1.17
CA ILE A 68 -7.65 -25.80 0.93
C ILE A 68 -8.92 -25.28 1.62
N LEU A 69 -10.03 -26.02 1.52
CA LEU A 69 -11.35 -25.53 1.90
C LEU A 69 -11.82 -26.04 3.26
N GLY A 70 -11.38 -27.22 3.69
CA GLY A 70 -11.92 -27.96 4.84
C GLY A 70 -11.01 -28.01 6.06
N VAL A 71 -9.78 -27.46 5.99
CA VAL A 71 -8.79 -27.61 7.07
C VAL A 71 -8.24 -26.27 7.52
N TYR A 72 -8.25 -26.01 8.83
CA TYR A 72 -7.55 -24.85 9.40
C TYR A 72 -6.03 -25.03 9.27
N GLN A 73 -5.35 -23.96 8.91
CA GLN A 73 -3.89 -23.92 8.83
C GLN A 73 -3.25 -23.59 10.17
N SER A 74 -1.93 -23.74 10.26
CA SER A 74 -1.17 -23.35 11.44
C SER A 74 -1.28 -21.84 11.72
N PRO A 75 -0.97 -21.36 12.93
CA PRO A 75 -0.92 -19.94 13.26
C PRO A 75 -0.01 -19.09 12.35
N ARG A 76 1.02 -19.70 11.78
CA ARG A 76 1.92 -19.05 10.79
C ARG A 76 1.41 -19.14 9.35
N GLY A 77 0.33 -19.87 9.10
CA GLY A 77 -0.21 -20.17 7.76
C GLY A 77 0.33 -21.47 7.18
N ASP A 78 0.01 -21.76 5.93
CA ASP A 78 0.38 -22.98 5.20
C ASP A 78 1.89 -23.15 5.12
N GLU A 79 2.40 -24.32 5.58
CA GLU A 79 3.83 -24.59 5.65
C GLU A 79 4.45 -24.77 4.24
N ARG A 80 3.71 -25.40 3.31
CA ARG A 80 4.17 -25.61 1.94
C ARG A 80 4.35 -24.27 1.23
N PHE A 81 3.40 -23.35 1.42
CA PHE A 81 3.50 -21.99 0.91
C PHE A 81 4.72 -21.27 1.49
N ARG A 82 4.89 -21.28 2.81
CA ARG A 82 6.01 -20.60 3.48
C ARG A 82 7.36 -21.15 3.02
N ALA A 83 7.48 -22.46 2.87
CA ALA A 83 8.68 -23.12 2.38
C ALA A 83 8.96 -22.78 0.91
N ALA A 84 7.95 -22.81 0.04
CA ALA A 84 8.08 -22.46 -1.37
C ALA A 84 8.48 -20.98 -1.55
N LEU A 85 7.85 -20.08 -0.80
CA LEU A 85 8.17 -18.65 -0.82
C LEU A 85 9.61 -18.40 -0.32
N ALA A 86 10.02 -19.03 0.77
CA ALA A 86 11.39 -18.92 1.28
C ALA A 86 12.44 -19.39 0.25
N ARG A 87 12.18 -20.48 -0.47
CA ARG A 87 13.07 -20.93 -1.57
C ARG A 87 13.21 -19.85 -2.65
N MET A 88 12.08 -19.27 -3.07
CA MET A 88 12.07 -18.22 -4.08
C MET A 88 12.81 -16.97 -3.60
N LEU A 89 12.57 -16.50 -2.37
CA LEU A 89 13.23 -15.30 -1.81
C LEU A 89 14.75 -15.49 -1.70
N ARG A 90 15.22 -16.69 -1.33
CA ARG A 90 16.66 -17.00 -1.34
C ARG A 90 17.25 -16.98 -2.76
N ALA A 91 16.57 -17.61 -3.70
CA ALA A 91 17.08 -17.74 -5.07
C ALA A 91 17.10 -16.40 -5.82
N GLU A 92 16.07 -15.59 -5.66
CA GLU A 92 15.86 -14.37 -6.46
C GLU A 92 16.35 -13.10 -5.79
N CYS A 93 16.30 -13.05 -4.45
CA CYS A 93 16.66 -11.86 -3.70
C CYS A 93 17.94 -12.03 -2.86
N GLY A 94 18.49 -13.24 -2.76
CA GLY A 94 19.64 -13.53 -1.90
C GLY A 94 19.34 -13.40 -0.39
N TRP A 95 18.08 -13.44 0.02
CA TRP A 95 17.71 -13.27 1.43
C TRP A 95 17.96 -14.54 2.23
N GLU A 96 18.55 -14.43 3.39
CA GLU A 96 18.79 -15.55 4.30
C GLU A 96 17.53 -15.88 5.12
N VAL A 97 16.47 -16.35 4.47
CA VAL A 97 15.17 -16.66 5.07
C VAL A 97 14.79 -18.11 4.91
N GLY A 98 14.16 -18.69 5.94
CA GLY A 98 13.50 -19.99 5.90
C GLY A 98 11.99 -19.86 6.12
N ALA A 99 11.26 -20.98 6.16
CA ALA A 99 9.83 -20.98 6.44
C ALA A 99 9.49 -20.37 7.82
N GLN A 100 10.41 -20.44 8.79
CA GLN A 100 10.28 -19.85 10.12
C GLN A 100 10.25 -18.32 10.11
N ASN A 101 10.80 -17.69 9.06
CA ASN A 101 10.84 -16.24 8.88
C ASN A 101 9.57 -15.68 8.21
N ILE A 102 8.57 -16.52 7.92
CA ILE A 102 7.39 -16.15 7.15
C ILE A 102 6.12 -16.46 7.94
N ALA A 103 5.20 -15.50 7.96
CA ALA A 103 3.82 -15.69 8.41
C ALA A 103 2.82 -15.15 7.39
N VAL A 104 1.62 -15.75 7.37
CA VAL A 104 0.49 -15.36 6.53
C VAL A 104 -0.51 -14.56 7.36
N ALA A 105 -1.12 -13.55 6.75
CA ALA A 105 -2.18 -12.71 7.31
C ALA A 105 -3.39 -12.65 6.38
N ASN A 106 -4.56 -12.27 6.91
CA ASN A 106 -5.77 -12.03 6.11
C ASN A 106 -5.69 -10.67 5.37
N GLY A 107 -4.69 -10.53 4.51
CA GLY A 107 -4.31 -9.32 3.80
C GLY A 107 -3.28 -8.47 4.57
N SER A 108 -2.56 -7.59 3.84
CA SER A 108 -1.55 -6.71 4.43
C SER A 108 -2.13 -5.74 5.48
N GLN A 109 -3.39 -5.30 5.32
CA GLN A 109 -4.07 -4.45 6.32
C GLN A 109 -4.09 -5.11 7.71
N SER A 110 -4.46 -6.41 7.79
CA SER A 110 -4.42 -7.15 9.04
C SER A 110 -3.00 -7.35 9.56
N ALA A 111 -2.03 -7.52 8.64
CA ALA A 111 -0.63 -7.59 9.01
C ALA A 111 -0.16 -6.29 9.68
N PHE A 112 -0.46 -5.14 9.10
CA PHE A 112 -0.12 -3.84 9.67
C PHE A 112 -0.83 -3.56 10.99
N PHE A 113 -2.11 -3.96 11.12
CA PHE A 113 -2.80 -3.88 12.40
C PHE A 113 -2.01 -4.59 13.51
N VAL A 114 -1.56 -5.82 13.26
CA VAL A 114 -0.78 -6.58 14.26
C VAL A 114 0.60 -5.95 14.46
N LEU A 115 1.36 -5.69 13.38
CA LEU A 115 2.74 -5.22 13.47
C LEU A 115 2.85 -3.86 14.17
N PHE A 116 1.98 -2.90 13.83
CA PHE A 116 2.05 -1.60 14.46
C PHE A 116 1.73 -1.66 15.95
N ASN A 117 0.77 -2.50 16.37
CA ASN A 117 0.45 -2.70 17.78
C ASN A 117 1.45 -3.62 18.51
N LEU A 118 2.35 -4.32 17.81
CA LEU A 118 3.49 -5.00 18.43
C LEU A 118 4.62 -4.03 18.78
N PHE A 119 4.80 -2.97 18.00
CA PHE A 119 5.95 -2.07 18.13
C PHE A 119 5.59 -0.69 18.69
N ALA A 120 4.30 -0.34 18.75
CA ALA A 120 3.83 0.94 19.25
C ALA A 120 2.63 0.78 20.18
N GLY A 121 2.25 1.86 20.87
CA GLY A 121 1.23 1.88 21.90
C GLY A 121 1.82 1.86 23.30
N GLU A 122 1.08 1.31 24.24
CA GLU A 122 1.45 1.29 25.65
C GLU A 122 2.40 0.14 25.97
N PHE A 123 3.44 0.43 26.76
CA PHE A 123 4.46 -0.51 27.25
C PHE A 123 4.50 -0.46 28.79
N ASP A 124 5.13 -1.49 29.40
CA ASP A 124 5.32 -1.56 30.84
C ASP A 124 5.95 -0.28 31.41
N GLY A 125 5.51 0.10 32.63
CA GLY A 125 5.99 1.31 33.31
C GLY A 125 5.40 2.62 32.75
N GLY A 126 4.26 2.56 32.06
CA GLY A 126 3.56 3.76 31.52
C GLY A 126 4.26 4.40 30.31
N ARG A 127 5.21 3.70 29.71
CA ARG A 127 5.87 4.18 28.50
C ARG A 127 4.94 4.03 27.29
N CYS A 128 4.97 4.99 26.38
CA CYS A 128 4.28 4.90 25.10
C CYS A 128 5.29 4.96 23.97
N LYS A 129 5.09 4.16 22.92
CA LYS A 129 5.90 4.19 21.72
C LYS A 129 5.04 4.46 20.49
N HIS A 130 5.68 5.02 19.44
CA HIS A 130 5.05 5.32 18.17
C HIS A 130 5.78 4.69 16.99
N ILE A 131 5.09 4.57 15.87
CA ILE A 131 5.65 4.25 14.56
C ILE A 131 6.12 5.56 13.94
N LEU A 132 7.38 5.63 13.56
CA LEU A 132 7.95 6.76 12.83
C LEU A 132 7.80 6.54 11.33
N LEU A 133 7.08 7.46 10.66
CA LEU A 133 7.00 7.55 9.20
C LEU A 133 8.02 8.60 8.76
N PRO A 134 9.15 8.21 8.14
CA PRO A 134 10.23 9.13 7.78
C PRO A 134 9.80 10.24 6.83
N LEU A 135 8.75 9.96 6.07
CA LEU A 135 8.09 10.91 5.20
C LEU A 135 6.61 10.55 5.05
N VAL A 136 5.81 11.56 4.80
CA VAL A 136 4.41 11.43 4.37
C VAL A 136 4.21 12.26 3.09
N PRO A 137 3.27 11.90 2.20
CA PRO A 137 2.12 11.01 2.42
C PRO A 137 2.45 9.53 2.42
N GLU A 138 1.69 8.76 3.19
CA GLU A 138 1.71 7.31 3.32
C GLU A 138 0.29 6.73 3.27
N TYR A 139 0.16 5.41 3.31
CA TYR A 139 -1.12 4.73 3.12
C TYR A 139 -2.19 5.20 4.11
N ILE A 140 -3.33 5.63 3.58
CA ILE A 140 -4.48 6.14 4.35
C ILE A 140 -4.95 5.17 5.45
N GLY A 141 -4.81 3.87 5.24
CA GLY A 141 -5.22 2.84 6.20
C GLY A 141 -4.33 2.69 7.42
N TYR A 142 -3.17 3.36 7.49
CA TYR A 142 -2.30 3.26 8.67
C TYR A 142 -2.88 3.97 9.89
N ARG A 143 -3.45 5.16 9.69
CA ARG A 143 -3.96 5.99 10.78
C ARG A 143 -4.90 5.25 11.72
N GLU A 144 -5.74 4.39 11.15
CA GLU A 144 -6.85 3.76 11.85
C GLU A 144 -6.49 2.43 12.55
N VAL A 145 -5.28 1.87 12.30
CA VAL A 145 -4.96 0.53 12.85
C VAL A 145 -4.37 0.56 14.26
N GLY A 146 -4.10 1.73 14.81
CA GLY A 146 -3.54 1.87 16.16
C GLY A 146 -4.57 1.68 17.27
N LEU A 147 -4.25 0.89 18.30
CA LEU A 147 -5.09 0.72 19.50
C LEU A 147 -4.95 1.85 20.52
N SER A 148 -3.82 2.56 20.52
CA SER A 148 -3.55 3.72 21.38
C SER A 148 -3.53 5.02 20.60
N ASP A 149 -3.74 6.16 21.28
CA ASP A 149 -3.61 7.48 20.67
C ASP A 149 -2.13 7.82 20.41
N GLY A 150 -1.87 8.67 19.41
CA GLY A 150 -0.53 9.13 19.09
C GLY A 150 0.43 8.06 18.59
N MET A 151 -0.09 6.93 18.06
CA MET A 151 0.74 5.82 17.58
C MET A 151 1.56 6.12 16.33
N PHE A 152 1.37 7.27 15.68
CA PHE A 152 2.13 7.65 14.49
C PHE A 152 2.75 9.03 14.66
N HIS A 153 4.05 9.11 14.35
CA HIS A 153 4.75 10.37 14.14
C HIS A 153 5.32 10.40 12.73
N ALA A 154 5.24 11.54 12.06
CA ALA A 154 5.67 11.64 10.68
C ALA A 154 6.57 12.84 10.44
N GLY A 155 7.59 12.65 9.61
CA GLY A 155 8.40 13.70 9.03
C GLY A 155 7.77 14.26 7.74
N ARG A 156 8.00 15.55 7.47
CA ARG A 156 7.75 16.10 6.13
C ARG A 156 8.80 15.57 5.17
N PRO A 157 8.44 15.25 3.91
CA PRO A 157 9.42 14.91 2.89
C PRO A 157 10.24 16.13 2.47
N ALA A 158 11.45 15.92 2.01
CA ALA A 158 12.09 16.84 1.10
C ALA A 158 11.34 16.81 -0.24
N ILE A 159 11.03 17.99 -0.81
CA ILE A 159 10.36 18.09 -2.11
C ILE A 159 11.36 18.60 -3.15
N GLU A 160 11.69 17.74 -4.09
CA GLU A 160 12.46 18.12 -5.28
C GLU A 160 11.50 18.49 -6.40
N ARG A 161 11.55 19.75 -6.87
CA ARG A 161 10.81 20.21 -8.06
C ARG A 161 11.60 19.83 -9.30
N LEU A 162 10.99 19.04 -10.17
CA LEU A 162 11.57 18.55 -11.41
C LEU A 162 11.02 19.34 -12.62
N PRO A 163 11.69 19.27 -13.79
CA PRO A 163 11.15 19.78 -15.05
C PRO A 163 9.77 19.21 -15.38
N GLU A 164 9.09 19.84 -16.35
CA GLU A 164 7.83 19.33 -16.93
C GLU A 164 6.69 19.19 -15.93
N GLN A 165 6.58 20.11 -14.96
CA GLN A 165 5.57 20.09 -13.88
C GLN A 165 5.60 18.80 -13.05
N LEU A 166 6.78 18.17 -12.91
CA LEU A 166 6.98 17.03 -12.03
C LEU A 166 7.58 17.47 -10.68
N PHE A 167 7.47 16.58 -9.69
CA PHE A 167 8.19 16.68 -8.43
C PHE A 167 8.41 15.29 -7.83
N LYS A 168 9.30 15.18 -6.84
CA LYS A 168 9.59 13.94 -6.13
C LYS A 168 9.72 14.19 -4.64
N TYR A 169 9.26 13.23 -3.85
CA TYR A 169 9.52 13.18 -2.41
C TYR A 169 10.75 12.35 -2.10
N GLY A 170 11.55 12.83 -1.17
CA GLY A 170 12.67 12.09 -0.57
C GLY A 170 12.62 12.21 0.95
N VAL A 171 13.40 11.39 1.65
CA VAL A 171 13.52 11.48 3.09
C VAL A 171 14.37 12.69 3.48
N ASP A 172 13.82 13.57 4.33
CA ASP A 172 14.59 14.66 4.96
C ASP A 172 15.37 14.11 6.17
N PHE A 173 16.54 13.56 5.90
CA PHE A 173 17.39 12.98 6.93
C PHE A 173 17.99 13.98 7.90
N GLU A 174 17.99 15.27 7.61
CA GLU A 174 18.49 16.30 8.52
C GLU A 174 17.50 16.56 9.65
N ARG A 175 16.20 16.39 9.35
CA ARG A 175 15.10 16.56 10.31
C ARG A 175 14.61 15.26 10.93
N LEU A 176 15.02 14.11 10.37
CA LEU A 176 14.60 12.79 10.85
C LEU A 176 15.39 12.40 12.10
N ALA A 177 14.73 12.37 13.24
CA ALA A 177 15.34 12.05 14.53
C ALA A 177 14.46 11.05 15.31
N PRO A 178 14.70 9.73 15.18
CA PRO A 178 14.11 8.75 16.07
C PRO A 178 14.53 9.03 17.53
N ASP A 179 13.63 8.82 18.46
CA ASP A 179 13.83 8.99 19.89
C ASP A 179 13.57 7.70 20.68
N ALA A 180 13.65 7.77 22.00
CA ALA A 180 13.39 6.61 22.88
C ALA A 180 11.93 6.12 22.81
N ALA A 181 10.99 6.95 22.35
CA ALA A 181 9.60 6.60 22.15
C ALA A 181 9.33 6.04 20.74
N THR A 182 10.31 6.00 19.86
CA THR A 182 10.16 5.35 18.55
C THR A 182 10.20 3.83 18.72
N GLY A 183 9.17 3.14 18.25
CA GLY A 183 9.06 1.67 18.33
C GLY A 183 9.46 0.95 17.04
N ALA A 184 9.24 1.59 15.89
CA ALA A 184 9.67 1.13 14.59
C ALA A 184 9.72 2.30 13.60
N ILE A 185 10.51 2.16 12.53
CA ILE A 185 10.43 3.02 11.34
C ILE A 185 9.62 2.27 10.28
N CYS A 186 8.70 2.95 9.58
CA CYS A 186 7.92 2.31 8.52
C CYS A 186 7.91 3.16 7.24
N VAL A 187 8.11 2.50 6.09
CA VAL A 187 8.03 3.10 4.76
C VAL A 187 7.32 2.17 3.78
N SER A 188 6.62 2.73 2.81
CA SER A 188 6.09 2.00 1.65
C SER A 188 7.03 2.11 0.45
N ARG A 189 7.20 1.02 -0.31
CA ARG A 189 8.09 0.99 -1.48
C ARG A 189 7.56 0.06 -2.58
N PRO A 190 6.85 0.59 -3.61
CA PRO A 190 6.39 1.96 -3.85
C PRO A 190 5.28 2.40 -2.89
N THR A 191 5.16 3.72 -2.72
CA THR A 191 4.18 4.31 -1.82
C THR A 191 2.79 4.41 -2.47
N ASN A 192 1.75 4.05 -1.73
CA ASN A 192 0.39 4.52 -1.94
C ASN A 192 0.19 5.71 -0.97
N PRO A 193 0.02 6.96 -1.45
CA PRO A 193 -0.71 7.34 -2.67
C PRO A 193 0.15 7.77 -3.87
N THR A 194 1.45 7.97 -3.73
CA THR A 194 2.25 8.80 -4.63
C THR A 194 2.90 8.05 -5.78
N GLY A 195 3.04 6.73 -5.67
CA GLY A 195 3.90 5.95 -6.54
C GLY A 195 5.40 6.20 -6.32
N ASN A 196 5.79 6.89 -5.25
CA ASN A 196 7.17 7.17 -4.91
C ASN A 196 7.94 5.89 -4.61
N VAL A 197 9.18 5.80 -5.11
CA VAL A 197 10.11 4.72 -4.79
C VAL A 197 11.34 5.33 -4.14
N LEU A 198 11.52 5.03 -2.84
CA LEU A 198 12.75 5.38 -2.15
C LEU A 198 13.94 4.63 -2.76
N GLY A 199 15.04 5.33 -3.00
CA GLY A 199 16.27 4.76 -3.54
C GLY A 199 16.92 3.76 -2.59
N ASP A 200 17.77 2.87 -3.12
CA ASP A 200 18.48 1.87 -2.31
C ASP A 200 19.33 2.52 -1.21
N ALA A 201 19.94 3.68 -1.50
CA ALA A 201 20.70 4.45 -0.52
C ALA A 201 19.84 5.01 0.62
N GLU A 202 18.61 5.47 0.33
CA GLU A 202 17.66 5.94 1.34
C GLU A 202 17.23 4.77 2.25
N ILE A 203 16.92 3.62 1.67
CA ILE A 203 16.54 2.41 2.44
C ILE A 203 17.71 1.95 3.32
N ALA A 204 18.91 1.88 2.78
CA ALA A 204 20.12 1.50 3.57
C ALA A 204 20.37 2.47 4.73
N ARG A 205 20.16 3.77 4.52
CA ARG A 205 20.32 4.79 5.57
C ARG A 205 19.23 4.68 6.65
N LEU A 206 17.98 4.39 6.25
CA LEU A 206 16.88 4.13 7.20
C LEU A 206 17.11 2.86 8.02
N ASP A 207 17.62 1.78 7.39
CA ASP A 207 17.95 0.55 8.10
C ASP A 207 19.10 0.78 9.11
N ALA A 208 20.14 1.48 8.70
CA ALA A 208 21.25 1.85 9.61
C ALA A 208 20.76 2.69 10.80
N LEU A 209 19.84 3.63 10.54
CA LEU A 209 19.22 4.46 11.59
C LEU A 209 18.37 3.61 12.54
N ALA A 210 17.53 2.71 12.02
CA ALA A 210 16.73 1.80 12.80
C ALA A 210 17.58 0.89 13.68
N ARG A 211 18.67 0.32 13.15
CA ARG A 211 19.63 -0.49 13.90
C ARG A 211 20.31 0.30 15.02
N ALA A 212 20.72 1.54 14.76
CA ALA A 212 21.37 2.38 15.76
C ALA A 212 20.45 2.64 16.98
N HIS A 213 19.13 2.63 16.78
CA HIS A 213 18.13 2.79 17.83
C HIS A 213 17.57 1.45 18.37
N GLY A 214 18.05 0.30 17.89
CA GLY A 214 17.58 -1.02 18.29
C GLY A 214 16.09 -1.30 17.95
N ILE A 215 15.59 -0.70 16.88
CA ILE A 215 14.19 -0.82 16.41
C ILE A 215 14.15 -1.39 14.99
N PRO A 216 13.06 -2.07 14.58
CA PRO A 216 12.97 -2.60 13.22
C PRO A 216 12.64 -1.52 12.19
N LEU A 217 13.10 -1.75 10.94
CA LEU A 217 12.61 -1.09 9.75
C LEU A 217 11.49 -1.93 9.13
N ILE A 218 10.27 -1.40 9.02
CA ILE A 218 9.13 -2.03 8.37
C ILE A 218 9.03 -1.49 6.95
N ILE A 219 8.98 -2.39 5.96
CA ILE A 219 8.84 -2.03 4.54
C ILE A 219 7.51 -2.59 4.04
N ASP A 220 6.59 -1.70 3.67
CA ASP A 220 5.38 -2.08 2.94
C ASP A 220 5.72 -2.31 1.47
N GLY A 221 5.81 -3.58 1.09
CA GLY A 221 6.09 -4.06 -0.25
C GLY A 221 4.83 -4.46 -1.04
N ALA A 222 3.63 -4.00 -0.66
CA ALA A 222 2.38 -4.42 -1.29
C ALA A 222 2.36 -4.21 -2.83
N TYR A 223 3.11 -3.24 -3.33
CA TYR A 223 3.31 -2.96 -4.75
C TYR A 223 4.73 -3.32 -5.24
N GLY A 224 5.61 -3.69 -4.34
CA GLY A 224 7.05 -3.76 -4.55
C GLY A 224 7.56 -5.07 -5.13
N THR A 225 8.84 -5.31 -4.85
CA THR A 225 9.57 -6.52 -5.22
C THR A 225 9.50 -7.56 -4.09
N PRO A 226 9.61 -8.85 -4.43
CA PRO A 226 9.82 -9.45 -5.76
C PRO A 226 8.54 -9.54 -6.59
N PHE A 227 7.38 -9.43 -5.97
CA PHE A 227 6.07 -9.35 -6.59
C PHE A 227 5.18 -8.37 -5.79
N PRO A 228 4.18 -7.73 -6.40
CA PRO A 228 3.71 -7.78 -7.80
C PRO A 228 4.64 -7.09 -8.81
N HIS A 229 5.74 -6.51 -8.38
CA HIS A 229 6.77 -5.85 -9.18
C HIS A 229 6.24 -4.62 -9.96
N MET A 230 5.35 -3.86 -9.33
CA MET A 230 4.80 -2.64 -9.93
C MET A 230 5.76 -1.47 -9.70
N LEU A 231 6.98 -1.61 -10.26
CA LEU A 231 8.09 -0.68 -10.22
C LEU A 231 8.45 -0.25 -11.63
N PHE A 232 8.68 1.04 -11.85
CA PHE A 232 9.01 1.64 -13.14
C PHE A 232 10.40 2.28 -13.12
N THR A 233 11.09 2.17 -12.01
CA THR A 233 12.47 2.57 -11.78
C THR A 233 13.23 1.42 -11.13
N ASP A 234 14.56 1.47 -11.13
CA ASP A 234 15.39 0.46 -10.50
C ASP A 234 15.29 0.56 -8.97
N ALA A 235 15.07 -0.58 -8.34
CA ALA A 235 15.04 -0.71 -6.89
C ALA A 235 15.31 -2.15 -6.47
N THR A 236 16.27 -2.35 -5.59
CA THR A 236 16.66 -3.67 -5.11
C THR A 236 15.77 -4.10 -3.94
N PRO A 237 15.25 -5.34 -3.90
CA PRO A 237 14.58 -5.88 -2.73
C PRO A 237 15.49 -5.84 -1.51
N HIS A 238 15.02 -5.25 -0.41
CA HIS A 238 15.81 -5.13 0.81
C HIS A 238 15.23 -5.98 1.94
N TRP A 239 16.05 -6.81 2.53
CA TRP A 239 15.73 -7.57 3.75
C TRP A 239 17.02 -7.92 4.50
N ASN A 240 16.94 -7.90 5.82
CA ASN A 240 17.90 -8.46 6.74
C ASN A 240 17.20 -8.76 8.09
N ASP A 241 17.89 -9.22 9.10
CA ASP A 241 17.36 -9.59 10.41
C ASP A 241 16.71 -8.45 11.20
N ASN A 242 17.00 -7.17 10.83
CA ASN A 242 16.38 -5.98 11.42
C ASN A 242 15.17 -5.48 10.63
N THR A 243 14.87 -6.05 9.45
CA THR A 243 13.75 -5.60 8.63
C THR A 243 12.51 -6.50 8.79
N VAL A 244 11.34 -5.89 8.66
CA VAL A 244 10.05 -6.56 8.51
C VAL A 244 9.48 -6.17 7.17
N VAL A 245 9.40 -7.11 6.23
CA VAL A 245 8.81 -6.86 4.90
C VAL A 245 7.39 -7.41 4.86
N VAL A 246 6.45 -6.58 4.44
CA VAL A 246 5.05 -6.98 4.24
C VAL A 246 4.75 -7.05 2.76
N LEU A 247 4.43 -8.24 2.25
CA LEU A 247 4.03 -8.48 0.87
C LEU A 247 2.52 -8.78 0.78
N SER A 248 1.95 -8.69 -0.41
CA SER A 248 0.52 -8.94 -0.63
C SER A 248 0.24 -9.56 -1.99
N LEU A 249 -0.70 -10.51 -2.04
CA LEU A 249 -1.23 -11.02 -3.30
C LEU A 249 -2.29 -10.08 -3.93
N SER A 250 -2.77 -9.08 -3.18
CA SER A 250 -3.85 -8.20 -3.65
C SER A 250 -3.49 -7.51 -4.97
N LYS A 251 -2.25 -7.03 -5.11
CA LYS A 251 -1.82 -6.25 -6.28
C LYS A 251 -1.29 -7.11 -7.43
N LEU A 252 -1.20 -8.43 -7.22
CA LEU A 252 -1.12 -9.41 -8.30
C LEU A 252 -2.45 -9.59 -9.05
N GLY A 253 -3.54 -8.95 -8.61
CA GLY A 253 -4.89 -9.15 -9.15
C GLY A 253 -5.77 -10.07 -8.31
N LEU A 254 -5.37 -10.37 -7.08
CA LEU A 254 -6.01 -11.32 -6.18
C LEU A 254 -6.51 -10.67 -4.86
N PRO A 255 -7.14 -9.47 -4.89
CA PRO A 255 -7.55 -8.79 -3.65
C PRO A 255 -8.59 -9.58 -2.85
N GLY A 256 -9.44 -10.35 -3.52
CA GLY A 256 -10.48 -11.16 -2.90
C GLY A 256 -9.95 -12.35 -2.09
N LEU A 257 -8.74 -12.83 -2.35
CA LEU A 257 -8.12 -13.95 -1.61
C LEU A 257 -7.56 -13.55 -0.24
N ARG A 258 -7.57 -12.27 0.09
CA ARG A 258 -7.17 -11.73 1.40
C ARG A 258 -5.87 -12.33 1.95
N THR A 259 -4.77 -12.29 1.16
CA THR A 259 -3.49 -12.86 1.56
C THR A 259 -2.43 -11.77 1.70
N GLY A 260 -1.99 -11.54 2.92
CA GLY A 260 -0.80 -10.77 3.28
C GLY A 260 0.30 -11.72 3.75
N ILE A 261 1.53 -11.29 3.65
CA ILE A 261 2.71 -12.07 3.98
C ILE A 261 3.66 -11.18 4.78
N VAL A 262 4.09 -11.67 5.94
CA VAL A 262 5.10 -11.01 6.77
C VAL A 262 6.38 -11.80 6.68
N VAL A 263 7.48 -11.14 6.33
CA VAL A 263 8.83 -11.72 6.30
C VAL A 263 9.68 -10.97 7.33
N ALA A 264 10.13 -11.65 8.36
CA ALA A 264 10.89 -11.06 9.46
C ALA A 264 11.75 -12.10 10.18
N ARG A 265 12.59 -11.69 11.14
CA ARG A 265 13.26 -12.63 12.04
C ARG A 265 12.26 -13.44 12.84
N GLU A 266 12.65 -14.64 13.26
CA GLU A 266 11.72 -15.65 13.79
C GLU A 266 10.94 -15.17 15.04
N GLU A 267 11.56 -14.38 15.92
CA GLU A 267 10.91 -13.88 17.15
C GLU A 267 9.74 -12.95 16.81
N ILE A 268 9.90 -12.09 15.80
CA ILE A 268 8.85 -11.18 15.29
C ILE A 268 7.73 -12.02 14.67
N VAL A 269 8.07 -12.99 13.81
CA VAL A 269 7.11 -13.89 13.19
C VAL A 269 6.31 -14.68 14.24
N ALA A 270 6.98 -15.15 15.31
CA ALA A 270 6.32 -15.86 16.39
C ALA A 270 5.35 -14.97 17.19
N ALA A 271 5.77 -13.72 17.48
CA ALA A 271 4.90 -12.73 18.15
C ALA A 271 3.71 -12.36 17.27
N PHE A 272 3.97 -12.10 15.99
CA PHE A 272 2.94 -11.83 14.99
C PHE A 272 1.91 -12.96 14.91
N ALA A 273 2.36 -14.22 14.77
CA ALA A 273 1.49 -15.37 14.63
C ALA A 273 0.58 -15.57 15.87
N ARG A 274 1.11 -15.35 17.09
CA ARG A 274 0.30 -15.40 18.31
C ARG A 274 -0.84 -14.38 18.30
N ALA A 275 -0.53 -13.11 18.00
CA ALA A 275 -1.53 -12.04 17.95
C ALA A 275 -2.55 -12.26 16.82
N ASN A 276 -2.08 -12.65 15.64
CA ASN A 276 -2.93 -12.93 14.49
C ASN A 276 -3.88 -14.12 14.74
N THR A 277 -3.45 -15.12 15.50
CA THR A 277 -4.32 -16.25 15.90
C THR A 277 -5.48 -15.79 16.77
N ILE A 278 -5.25 -14.87 17.70
CA ILE A 278 -6.33 -14.31 18.53
C ILE A 278 -7.35 -13.54 17.68
N LEU A 279 -6.88 -12.82 16.65
CA LEU A 279 -7.75 -12.03 15.77
C LEU A 279 -8.54 -12.89 14.79
N SER A 280 -7.94 -13.95 14.24
CA SER A 280 -8.44 -14.65 13.06
C SER A 280 -8.51 -16.16 13.19
N LEU A 281 -8.06 -16.74 14.30
CA LEU A 281 -7.84 -18.17 14.53
C LEU A 281 -6.82 -18.76 13.53
N ALA A 282 -7.14 -18.71 12.24
CA ALA A 282 -6.27 -19.08 11.11
C ALA A 282 -6.53 -18.17 9.91
N CYS A 283 -5.57 -18.08 9.01
CA CYS A 283 -5.74 -17.36 7.77
C CYS A 283 -6.42 -18.24 6.70
N GLY A 284 -7.08 -17.59 5.74
CA GLY A 284 -7.62 -18.29 4.57
C GLY A 284 -6.51 -18.96 3.75
N ASN A 285 -6.78 -20.16 3.24
CA ASN A 285 -5.77 -21.00 2.60
C ASN A 285 -5.78 -20.94 1.06
N THR A 286 -6.84 -20.43 0.43
CA THR A 286 -6.96 -20.40 -1.04
C THR A 286 -5.86 -19.57 -1.70
N GLY A 287 -5.54 -18.42 -1.13
CA GLY A 287 -4.46 -17.57 -1.64
C GLY A 287 -3.08 -18.20 -1.53
N PRO A 288 -2.67 -18.67 -0.35
CA PRO A 288 -1.43 -19.42 -0.17
C PRO A 288 -1.32 -20.65 -1.10
N ALA A 289 -2.39 -21.43 -1.25
CA ALA A 289 -2.39 -22.60 -2.13
C ALA A 289 -2.18 -22.24 -3.61
N LEU A 290 -2.90 -21.22 -4.10
CA LEU A 290 -2.71 -20.71 -5.46
C LEU A 290 -1.29 -20.18 -5.66
N ALA A 291 -0.78 -19.40 -4.71
CA ALA A 291 0.59 -18.87 -4.78
C ALA A 291 1.64 -19.98 -4.73
N THR A 292 1.43 -21.06 -3.95
CA THR A 292 2.29 -22.24 -3.95
C THR A 292 2.34 -22.89 -5.33
N ALA A 293 1.17 -23.08 -5.95
CA ALA A 293 1.12 -23.66 -7.31
C ALA A 293 1.88 -22.79 -8.34
N LEU A 294 1.75 -21.45 -8.24
CA LEU A 294 2.49 -20.54 -9.11
C LEU A 294 4.01 -20.58 -8.86
N LEU A 295 4.43 -20.71 -7.60
CA LEU A 295 5.84 -20.81 -7.21
C LEU A 295 6.46 -22.14 -7.68
N ASP A 296 5.79 -23.27 -7.43
CA ASP A 296 6.28 -24.60 -7.77
C ASP A 296 6.39 -24.83 -9.29
N HIS A 297 5.61 -24.09 -10.09
CA HIS A 297 5.71 -24.08 -11.55
C HIS A 297 6.59 -22.96 -12.12
N GLY A 298 7.22 -22.16 -11.27
CA GLY A 298 8.06 -21.03 -11.70
C GLY A 298 7.31 -19.91 -12.42
N GLU A 299 6.00 -19.74 -12.17
CA GLU A 299 5.14 -18.82 -12.93
C GLU A 299 4.92 -17.48 -12.22
N LEU A 300 5.16 -17.38 -10.91
CA LEU A 300 4.82 -16.17 -10.13
C LEU A 300 5.64 -14.95 -10.57
N LEU A 301 6.96 -15.11 -10.69
CA LEU A 301 7.85 -14.01 -11.06
C LEU A 301 7.74 -13.61 -12.53
N PRO A 302 7.69 -14.55 -13.51
CA PRO A 302 7.37 -14.19 -14.89
C PRO A 302 6.04 -13.46 -15.02
N LEU A 303 4.99 -13.91 -14.33
CA LEU A 303 3.71 -13.20 -14.31
C LEU A 303 3.86 -11.74 -13.84
N ALA A 304 4.59 -11.53 -12.74
CA ALA A 304 4.82 -10.20 -12.19
C ALA A 304 5.64 -9.31 -13.14
N ARG A 305 6.76 -9.81 -13.66
CA ARG A 305 7.74 -9.05 -14.45
C ARG A 305 7.32 -8.83 -15.90
N GLU A 306 6.67 -9.84 -16.53
CA GLU A 306 6.40 -9.83 -17.97
C GLU A 306 4.97 -9.42 -18.31
N HIS A 307 4.04 -9.48 -17.35
CA HIS A 307 2.64 -9.15 -17.59
C HIS A 307 2.11 -8.04 -16.69
N ILE A 308 2.37 -8.08 -15.38
CA ILE A 308 1.82 -7.09 -14.45
C ILE A 308 2.59 -5.78 -14.52
N ALA A 309 3.90 -5.81 -14.37
CA ALA A 309 4.73 -4.60 -14.40
C ALA A 309 4.60 -3.82 -15.73
N PRO A 310 4.68 -4.44 -16.92
CA PRO A 310 4.49 -3.73 -18.19
C PRO A 310 3.09 -3.15 -18.34
N PHE A 311 2.05 -3.87 -17.92
CA PHE A 311 0.67 -3.40 -17.96
C PHE A 311 0.48 -2.08 -17.18
N TYR A 312 1.02 -2.02 -15.96
CA TYR A 312 0.89 -0.81 -15.14
C TYR A 312 1.83 0.32 -15.59
N ARG A 313 3.02 -0.01 -16.07
CA ARG A 313 3.95 0.99 -16.62
C ARG A 313 3.35 1.70 -17.83
N ASP A 314 2.78 0.95 -18.77
CA ASP A 314 2.10 1.51 -19.95
C ASP A 314 0.94 2.44 -19.56
N ARG A 315 0.08 1.99 -18.65
CA ARG A 315 -1.03 2.80 -18.13
C ARG A 315 -0.58 4.05 -17.38
N ALA A 316 0.49 3.93 -16.58
CA ALA A 316 1.08 5.07 -15.89
C ALA A 316 1.58 6.12 -16.86
N THR A 317 2.30 5.71 -17.92
CA THR A 317 2.81 6.60 -18.95
C THR A 317 1.67 7.35 -19.64
N ARG A 318 0.65 6.64 -20.12
CA ARG A 318 -0.50 7.26 -20.81
C ARG A 318 -1.31 8.19 -19.91
N ALA A 319 -1.54 7.80 -18.64
CA ALA A 319 -2.25 8.64 -17.67
C ALA A 319 -1.43 9.88 -17.31
N LEU A 320 -0.10 9.74 -17.16
CA LEU A 320 0.80 10.87 -16.90
C LEU A 320 0.80 11.87 -18.06
N ASP A 321 0.94 11.41 -19.30
CA ASP A 321 0.96 12.25 -20.48
C ASP A 321 -0.38 13.00 -20.66
N ALA A 322 -1.50 12.30 -20.47
CA ALA A 322 -2.82 12.92 -20.50
C ALA A 322 -2.98 13.99 -19.42
N LEU A 323 -2.57 13.69 -18.18
CA LEU A 323 -2.70 14.63 -17.07
C LEU A 323 -1.78 15.85 -17.25
N ARG A 324 -0.54 15.66 -17.73
CA ARG A 324 0.39 16.77 -18.05
C ARG A 324 -0.20 17.71 -19.11
N HIS A 325 -0.83 17.15 -20.14
CA HIS A 325 -1.51 17.95 -21.16
C HIS A 325 -2.61 18.83 -20.55
N GLU A 326 -3.42 18.26 -19.69
CA GLU A 326 -4.56 18.94 -19.07
C GLU A 326 -4.18 20.02 -18.05
N ILE A 327 -3.06 19.87 -17.35
CA ILE A 327 -2.60 20.83 -16.35
C ILE A 327 -1.59 21.85 -16.90
N ALA A 328 -1.29 21.80 -18.20
CA ALA A 328 -0.33 22.73 -18.81
C ALA A 328 -0.69 24.18 -18.53
N GLY A 329 0.28 24.95 -18.00
CA GLY A 329 0.10 26.36 -17.64
C GLY A 329 -0.62 26.61 -16.30
N LEU A 330 -1.12 25.57 -15.63
CA LEU A 330 -1.72 25.70 -14.28
C LEU A 330 -0.63 25.53 -13.19
N PRO A 331 -0.84 26.10 -11.99
CA PRO A 331 0.07 25.91 -10.85
C PRO A 331 -0.08 24.51 -10.24
N CYS A 332 0.03 23.48 -11.07
CA CYS A 332 -0.12 22.08 -10.69
C CYS A 332 1.16 21.31 -11.02
N ARG A 333 1.44 20.27 -10.22
CA ARG A 333 2.55 19.34 -10.42
C ARG A 333 2.12 17.92 -10.18
N ILE A 334 2.76 16.98 -10.84
CA ILE A 334 2.52 15.55 -10.67
C ILE A 334 3.75 14.92 -10.02
N HIS A 335 3.57 14.10 -9.01
CA HIS A 335 4.66 13.30 -8.47
C HIS A 335 5.19 12.35 -9.55
N LYS A 336 6.52 12.23 -9.66
CA LYS A 336 7.16 11.31 -10.59
C LYS A 336 6.61 9.90 -10.42
N ALA A 337 5.99 9.35 -11.46
CA ALA A 337 5.35 8.04 -11.43
C ALA A 337 6.41 6.93 -11.49
N GLU A 338 6.89 6.45 -10.35
CA GLU A 338 7.96 5.45 -10.24
C GLU A 338 7.44 4.05 -9.92
N GLY A 339 6.15 3.92 -9.55
CA GLY A 339 5.54 2.63 -9.23
C GLY A 339 4.07 2.72 -8.82
N ALA A 340 3.55 1.61 -8.29
CA ALA A 340 2.17 1.42 -7.88
C ALA A 340 1.15 1.58 -9.01
N MET A 341 -0.04 2.14 -8.73
CA MET A 341 -1.13 2.30 -9.71
C MET A 341 -1.85 3.64 -9.54
N PHE A 342 -1.13 4.67 -9.06
CA PHE A 342 -1.67 5.98 -8.77
C PHE A 342 -0.78 7.08 -9.34
N LEU A 343 -1.41 8.19 -9.75
CA LEU A 343 -0.78 9.48 -9.89
C LEU A 343 -1.12 10.33 -8.66
N TRP A 344 -0.16 11.12 -8.21
CA TRP A 344 -0.34 12.08 -7.13
C TRP A 344 -0.20 13.48 -7.69
N LEU A 345 -1.31 14.21 -7.68
CA LEU A 345 -1.43 15.55 -8.24
C LEU A 345 -1.40 16.57 -7.12
N TRP A 346 -0.49 17.51 -7.18
CA TRP A 346 -0.38 18.68 -6.32
C TRP A 346 -0.89 19.92 -7.05
N CYS A 347 -1.91 20.58 -6.52
CA CYS A 347 -2.56 21.76 -7.04
C CYS A 347 -2.26 22.94 -6.12
N GLU A 348 -1.11 23.62 -6.33
CA GLU A 348 -0.63 24.70 -5.45
C GLU A 348 -1.67 25.82 -5.33
N GLY A 349 -2.07 26.17 -4.10
CA GLY A 349 -3.02 27.25 -3.83
C GLY A 349 -4.43 27.04 -4.39
N ILE A 350 -4.86 25.79 -4.60
CA ILE A 350 -6.19 25.50 -5.13
C ILE A 350 -7.31 26.10 -4.28
N PRO A 351 -8.21 26.92 -4.82
CA PRO A 351 -9.28 27.55 -4.06
C PRO A 351 -10.20 26.54 -3.35
N GLY A 352 -10.33 26.68 -2.03
CA GLY A 352 -11.12 25.81 -1.17
C GLY A 352 -10.47 24.46 -0.85
N GLY A 353 -9.24 24.22 -1.32
CA GLY A 353 -8.47 23.00 -1.05
C GLY A 353 -8.94 21.78 -1.83
N SER A 354 -8.20 20.68 -1.68
CA SER A 354 -8.44 19.42 -2.40
C SER A 354 -9.78 18.75 -2.06
N HIS A 355 -10.31 18.98 -0.85
CA HIS A 355 -11.63 18.46 -0.48
C HIS A 355 -12.76 19.13 -1.25
N ALA A 356 -12.74 20.46 -1.39
CA ALA A 356 -13.72 21.17 -2.19
C ALA A 356 -13.62 20.80 -3.68
N LEU A 357 -12.40 20.66 -4.20
CA LEU A 357 -12.16 20.15 -5.55
C LEU A 357 -12.74 18.75 -5.73
N TYR A 358 -12.51 17.85 -4.78
CA TYR A 358 -13.09 16.50 -4.77
C TYR A 358 -14.62 16.53 -4.87
N GLN A 359 -15.31 17.38 -4.09
CA GLN A 359 -16.77 17.48 -4.11
C GLN A 359 -17.29 17.95 -5.48
N ARG A 360 -16.60 18.92 -6.12
CA ARG A 360 -16.97 19.38 -7.48
C ARG A 360 -16.75 18.28 -8.53
N LEU A 361 -15.63 17.53 -8.43
CA LEU A 361 -15.36 16.40 -9.32
C LEU A 361 -16.38 15.28 -9.16
N LYS A 362 -16.77 14.96 -7.91
CA LYS A 362 -17.81 13.96 -7.63
C LYS A 362 -19.13 14.33 -8.28
N GLN A 363 -19.54 15.61 -8.21
CA GLN A 363 -20.75 16.11 -8.90
C GLN A 363 -20.66 16.00 -10.43
N ARG A 364 -19.44 16.02 -10.98
CA ARG A 364 -19.18 15.85 -12.42
C ARG A 364 -18.94 14.39 -12.83
N GLY A 365 -19.20 13.43 -11.94
CA GLY A 365 -19.10 12.02 -12.23
C GLY A 365 -17.68 11.43 -12.15
N VAL A 366 -16.74 12.09 -11.46
CA VAL A 366 -15.37 11.59 -11.26
C VAL A 366 -15.08 11.47 -9.77
N LEU A 367 -14.77 10.26 -9.31
CA LEU A 367 -14.38 9.99 -7.93
C LEU A 367 -12.86 9.85 -7.84
N VAL A 368 -12.24 10.73 -7.05
CA VAL A 368 -10.80 10.75 -6.71
C VAL A 368 -10.63 10.63 -5.19
N VAL A 369 -9.43 10.77 -4.65
CA VAL A 369 -9.23 10.83 -3.18
C VAL A 369 -8.48 12.12 -2.82
N PRO A 370 -9.05 12.97 -1.95
CA PRO A 370 -8.35 14.15 -1.44
C PRO A 370 -7.14 13.76 -0.58
N GLY A 371 -6.12 14.63 -0.57
CA GLY A 371 -4.81 14.28 -0.02
C GLY A 371 -4.73 14.21 1.49
N ARG A 372 -5.54 14.97 2.20
CA ARG A 372 -5.42 15.22 3.67
C ARG A 372 -5.23 13.92 4.50
N ASP A 373 -5.94 12.86 4.18
CA ASP A 373 -5.97 11.63 4.97
C ASP A 373 -4.74 10.72 4.77
N PHE A 374 -3.85 11.07 3.82
CA PHE A 374 -2.60 10.35 3.58
C PHE A 374 -1.41 10.88 4.41
N PHE A 375 -1.66 11.74 5.39
CA PHE A 375 -0.61 12.33 6.24
C PHE A 375 -0.77 11.90 7.72
N PRO A 376 -0.84 10.56 8.00
CA PRO A 376 -0.94 10.08 9.37
C PRO A 376 0.27 10.52 10.20
N GLY A 377 0.04 10.96 11.44
CA GLY A 377 1.10 11.35 12.36
C GLY A 377 1.76 12.70 12.10
N LEU A 378 1.41 13.42 11.02
CA LEU A 378 1.91 14.77 10.78
C LEU A 378 1.13 15.78 11.62
N ILE A 379 1.76 16.29 12.68
CA ILE A 379 1.16 17.23 13.61
C ILE A 379 1.30 18.66 13.11
N GLU A 380 2.41 18.99 12.44
CA GLU A 380 2.67 20.32 11.93
C GLU A 380 1.63 20.76 10.88
N PRO A 381 1.08 21.99 10.98
CA PRO A 381 0.26 22.55 9.89
C PRO A 381 1.06 22.60 8.58
N TRP A 382 0.47 22.09 7.52
CA TRP A 382 1.10 22.10 6.20
C TRP A 382 0.01 22.14 5.11
N GLU A 383 -0.05 23.23 4.37
CA GLU A 383 -1.09 23.47 3.36
C GLU A 383 -1.05 22.42 2.24
N HIS A 384 0.15 21.96 1.89
CA HIS A 384 0.36 20.97 0.84
C HIS A 384 -0.53 19.72 0.93
N ARG A 385 -0.84 19.24 2.17
CA ARG A 385 -1.73 18.09 2.36
C ARG A 385 -3.17 18.34 1.89
N ASP A 386 -3.59 19.61 1.89
CA ASP A 386 -4.91 20.04 1.46
C ASP A 386 -4.94 20.50 -0.01
N GLU A 387 -3.81 20.38 -0.72
CA GLU A 387 -3.64 20.74 -2.12
C GLU A 387 -3.45 19.52 -3.02
N CYS A 388 -3.43 18.31 -2.48
CA CYS A 388 -3.12 17.11 -3.23
C CYS A 388 -4.32 16.22 -3.49
N LEU A 389 -4.26 15.45 -4.59
CA LEU A 389 -5.23 14.43 -4.98
C LEU A 389 -4.51 13.13 -5.39
N ARG A 390 -5.07 11.98 -5.00
CA ARG A 390 -4.69 10.67 -5.54
C ARG A 390 -5.63 10.27 -6.66
N LEU A 391 -5.05 9.89 -7.82
CA LEU A 391 -5.75 9.45 -9.02
C LEU A 391 -5.32 8.02 -9.35
N SER A 392 -6.26 7.06 -9.35
CA SER A 392 -5.99 5.69 -9.81
C SER A 392 -6.11 5.59 -11.32
N TYR A 393 -5.12 4.97 -11.96
CA TYR A 393 -5.16 4.64 -13.39
C TYR A 393 -5.37 3.14 -13.65
N ALA A 394 -5.84 2.40 -12.65
CA ALA A 394 -6.07 0.96 -12.76
C ALA A 394 -7.33 0.58 -13.56
N GLN A 395 -8.24 1.53 -13.79
CA GLN A 395 -9.46 1.36 -14.55
C GLN A 395 -9.20 1.24 -16.06
N ASP A 396 -10.28 1.04 -16.83
CA ASP A 396 -10.23 1.12 -18.29
C ASP A 396 -9.61 2.44 -18.75
N GLU A 397 -8.76 2.38 -19.80
CA GLU A 397 -7.95 3.51 -20.27
C GLU A 397 -8.81 4.67 -20.77
N GLU A 398 -9.88 4.39 -21.52
CA GLU A 398 -10.75 5.44 -22.07
C GLU A 398 -11.46 6.17 -20.92
N ARG A 399 -11.89 5.43 -19.89
CA ARG A 399 -12.50 6.02 -18.71
C ARG A 399 -11.51 6.85 -17.91
N VAL A 400 -10.26 6.40 -17.73
CA VAL A 400 -9.20 7.16 -17.06
C VAL A 400 -8.94 8.46 -17.82
N ARG A 401 -8.82 8.41 -19.15
CA ARG A 401 -8.60 9.59 -19.99
C ARG A 401 -9.76 10.58 -19.91
N ALA A 402 -11.00 10.10 -19.96
CA ALA A 402 -12.19 10.93 -19.78
C ALA A 402 -12.21 11.60 -18.39
N GLY A 403 -11.87 10.87 -17.33
CA GLY A 403 -11.77 11.41 -15.97
C GLY A 403 -10.69 12.50 -15.86
N ILE A 404 -9.54 12.28 -16.46
CA ILE A 404 -8.43 13.26 -16.51
C ILE A 404 -8.86 14.55 -17.21
N ALA A 405 -9.57 14.46 -18.34
CA ALA A 405 -10.08 15.63 -19.04
C ALA A 405 -11.07 16.44 -18.19
N ILE A 406 -11.97 15.76 -17.44
CA ILE A 406 -12.89 16.44 -16.51
C ILE A 406 -12.11 17.11 -15.37
N ILE A 407 -11.06 16.46 -14.84
CA ILE A 407 -10.19 17.03 -13.80
C ILE A 407 -9.50 18.29 -14.33
N GLY A 408 -8.93 18.26 -15.53
CA GLY A 408 -8.28 19.40 -16.14
C GLY A 408 -9.22 20.60 -16.36
N ASP A 409 -10.43 20.33 -16.86
CA ASP A 409 -11.44 21.38 -17.02
C ASP A 409 -11.86 22.00 -15.68
N GLU A 410 -12.03 21.18 -14.63
CA GLU A 410 -12.37 21.68 -13.30
C GLU A 410 -11.23 22.49 -12.67
N LEU A 411 -9.99 22.12 -12.91
CA LEU A 411 -8.81 22.88 -12.46
C LEU A 411 -8.73 24.25 -13.16
N ARG A 412 -8.93 24.29 -14.48
CA ARG A 412 -8.97 25.57 -15.22
C ARG A 412 -10.04 26.50 -14.68
N ARG A 413 -11.24 25.99 -14.40
CA ARG A 413 -12.32 26.79 -13.79
C ARG A 413 -11.94 27.26 -12.39
N SER A 414 -11.28 26.43 -11.60
CA SER A 414 -10.92 26.75 -10.21
C SER A 414 -9.83 27.82 -10.10
N TYR A 415 -8.89 27.87 -11.05
CA TYR A 415 -7.80 28.86 -11.08
C TYR A 415 -8.10 30.08 -11.94
N GLY A 416 -9.07 30.01 -12.82
CA GLY A 416 -9.40 31.09 -13.77
C GLY A 416 -10.61 31.93 -13.34
N GLY A 417 -11.23 31.63 -12.21
CA GLY A 417 -12.42 32.32 -11.66
C GLY A 417 -12.08 33.50 -10.77
#